data_f3a63e92e9419931728858f288956d05
#
_entry.id   f3a63e92e9419931728858f288956d05
#
_cell.length_a   1.000
_cell.length_b   1.000
_cell.length_c   1.000
_cell.angle_alpha   90.00
_cell.angle_beta   90.00
_cell.angle_gamma   90.00
#
_symmetry.space_group_name_H-M   'P 1'
#
loop_
_entity.id
_entity.type
_entity.pdbx_description
1 polymer ?
#
loop_
_entity_poly.entity_id
_entity_poly.type
_entity_poly.pdbx_seq_one_letter_code
_entity_poly.pdbx_strand_id
1 'polypeptide(L)'
;LRGRGGGGFPTGLKWEFASKQVSNVKYVVCNADEGDPGAFMDRSIMEGDPHSIVEAMCICGYSIGSSKGLVYIRAEYPLAINRLKKAIEQARAYGLLGDHILGTDFSFDIEIRYGAGAFVCGEETALIHSMEGKRGEPTLKPPFPAESGYLGKPTNVNNVETLANIPIILTKGAEWFASIGTERSKGTKVFALAGKINNVGLIEVPMGTTLREVIYEIGGGIKGGKKFKAVQTGGPSGGCLTEKHLDTPIDFDNLLAAGSMMGSGGMIVMDEDDCMVSVARFYLDFTVEESCGKCTPCRIGNKRLLEL
;
A
#
# COMPACT_ATOMS: atom_id res chain seq x y z
N LEU A 1 9.52 3.33 10.77
CA LEU A 1 8.35 3.03 9.92
C LEU A 1 8.74 2.01 8.84
N ARG A 2 7.96 0.93 8.70
CA ARG A 2 8.02 0.00 7.57
C ARG A 2 6.91 0.37 6.57
N GLY A 3 7.15 0.18 5.28
CA GLY A 3 6.18 0.46 4.22
C GLY A 3 4.86 -0.29 4.40
N ARG A 4 3.74 0.38 4.18
CA ARG A 4 2.36 -0.13 4.38
C ARG A 4 1.74 -0.74 3.12
N GLY A 5 2.43 -0.67 1.99
CA GLY A 5 1.95 -1.23 0.71
C GLY A 5 2.13 -2.75 0.54
N GLY A 6 2.57 -3.48 1.58
CA GLY A 6 2.62 -4.94 1.58
C GLY A 6 3.98 -5.55 1.94
N GLY A 7 5.06 -5.07 1.36
CA GLY A 7 6.40 -5.66 1.54
C GLY A 7 7.11 -5.29 2.84
N GLY A 8 6.66 -4.24 3.54
CA GLY A 8 7.21 -3.85 4.82
C GLY A 8 8.68 -3.41 4.82
N PHE A 9 9.21 -2.94 3.68
CA PHE A 9 10.58 -2.44 3.60
C PHE A 9 10.74 -1.16 4.44
N PRO A 10 11.86 -0.94 5.16
CA PRO A 10 12.08 0.25 5.99
C PRO A 10 12.03 1.54 5.16
N THR A 11 11.09 2.43 5.48
CA THR A 11 10.83 3.65 4.68
C THR A 11 12.03 4.60 4.69
N GLY A 12 12.63 4.84 5.86
CA GLY A 12 13.80 5.71 5.97
C GLY A 12 15.00 5.21 5.18
N LEU A 13 15.25 3.90 5.15
CA LEU A 13 16.32 3.30 4.37
C LEU A 13 16.08 3.47 2.85
N LYS A 14 14.83 3.35 2.41
CA LYS A 14 14.46 3.59 1.01
C LYS A 14 14.72 5.05 0.61
N TRP A 15 14.42 5.99 1.49
CA TRP A 15 14.69 7.41 1.27
C TRP A 15 16.20 7.69 1.26
N GLU A 16 16.95 7.07 2.17
CA GLU A 16 18.41 7.18 2.23
C GLU A 16 19.07 6.70 0.92
N PHE A 17 18.63 5.60 0.34
CA PHE A 17 19.14 5.12 -0.94
C PHE A 17 18.91 6.14 -2.06
N ALA A 18 17.72 6.73 -2.14
CA ALA A 18 17.40 7.74 -3.13
C ALA A 18 18.17 9.07 -2.88
N SER A 19 18.36 9.47 -1.62
CA SER A 19 19.10 10.69 -1.28
C SER A 19 20.56 10.64 -1.71
N LYS A 20 21.21 9.47 -1.58
CA LYS A 20 22.62 9.24 -1.95
C LYS A 20 22.89 9.26 -3.46
N GLN A 21 21.85 9.14 -4.29
CA GLN A 21 22.03 9.17 -5.74
C GLN A 21 22.39 10.57 -6.22
N VAL A 22 23.40 10.68 -7.08
CA VAL A 22 23.80 11.94 -7.72
C VAL A 22 23.00 12.11 -9.01
N SER A 23 22.07 13.03 -9.01
CA SER A 23 21.25 13.35 -10.18
C SER A 23 20.72 14.78 -10.10
N ASN A 24 20.60 15.44 -11.24
CA ASN A 24 19.98 16.77 -11.35
C ASN A 24 18.46 16.75 -11.17
N VAL A 25 17.82 15.59 -11.34
CA VAL A 25 16.38 15.39 -11.14
C VAL A 25 16.18 14.08 -10.41
N LYS A 26 15.34 14.12 -9.37
CA LYS A 26 14.83 12.95 -8.66
C LYS A 26 13.31 13.04 -8.59
N TYR A 27 12.65 11.93 -8.38
CA TYR A 27 11.20 11.88 -8.29
C TYR A 27 10.72 11.26 -6.98
N VAL A 28 9.67 11.84 -6.41
CA VAL A 28 8.84 11.23 -5.37
C VAL A 28 7.58 10.72 -6.00
N VAL A 29 7.25 9.45 -5.80
CA VAL A 29 6.03 8.84 -6.34
C VAL A 29 5.18 8.32 -5.20
N CYS A 30 3.94 8.79 -5.12
CA CYS A 30 2.90 8.20 -4.30
C CYS A 30 2.21 7.11 -5.11
N ASN A 31 2.34 5.87 -4.64
CA ASN A 31 1.62 4.73 -5.20
C ASN A 31 0.22 4.66 -4.57
N ALA A 32 -0.76 5.11 -5.33
CA ALA A 32 -2.18 5.06 -5.00
C ALA A 32 -2.96 4.08 -5.90
N ASP A 33 -2.26 3.05 -6.42
CA ASP A 33 -2.85 1.94 -7.14
C ASP A 33 -3.23 0.82 -6.16
N GLU A 34 -4.39 0.96 -5.53
CA GLU A 34 -4.94 0.03 -4.56
C GLU A 34 -5.80 -1.02 -5.28
N GLY A 35 -5.17 -2.14 -5.65
CA GLY A 35 -5.79 -3.16 -6.49
C GLY A 35 -6.17 -4.46 -5.77
N ASP A 36 -5.79 -4.63 -4.49
CA ASP A 36 -6.13 -5.82 -3.71
C ASP A 36 -7.66 -5.98 -3.55
N PRO A 37 -8.23 -7.16 -3.80
CA PRO A 37 -9.66 -7.40 -3.57
C PRO A 37 -10.07 -7.09 -2.13
N GLY A 38 -11.04 -6.17 -1.98
CA GLY A 38 -11.56 -5.74 -0.68
C GLY A 38 -10.77 -4.64 0.03
N ALA A 39 -9.62 -4.21 -0.49
CA ALA A 39 -8.84 -3.11 0.07
C ALA A 39 -9.37 -1.74 -0.37
N PHE A 40 -9.54 -0.81 0.59
CA PHE A 40 -9.96 0.57 0.33
C PHE A 40 -9.43 1.58 1.36
N MET A 41 -8.35 1.24 2.08
CA MET A 41 -7.74 2.10 3.07
C MET A 41 -7.05 3.32 2.45
N ASP A 42 -6.29 3.13 1.38
CA ASP A 42 -5.58 4.22 0.68
C ASP A 42 -6.57 5.21 0.06
N ARG A 43 -7.63 4.71 -0.56
CA ARG A 43 -8.76 5.52 -1.03
C ARG A 43 -9.34 6.37 0.09
N SER A 44 -9.62 5.77 1.24
CA SER A 44 -10.24 6.46 2.38
C SER A 44 -9.34 7.56 2.96
N ILE A 45 -8.01 7.35 3.00
CA ILE A 45 -7.05 8.39 3.40
C ILE A 45 -7.11 9.57 2.43
N MET A 46 -7.03 9.32 1.12
CA MET A 46 -7.08 10.39 0.11
C MET A 46 -8.42 11.12 0.07
N GLU A 47 -9.51 10.44 0.42
CA GLU A 47 -10.83 11.05 0.54
C GLU A 47 -11.01 11.82 1.87
N GLY A 48 -10.41 11.35 2.95
CA GLY A 48 -10.56 11.93 4.30
C GLY A 48 -9.56 13.06 4.59
N ASP A 49 -8.28 12.82 4.30
CA ASP A 49 -7.18 13.74 4.58
C ASP A 49 -6.13 13.77 3.45
N PRO A 50 -6.46 14.32 2.27
CA PRO A 50 -5.52 14.44 1.17
C PRO A 50 -4.33 15.36 1.46
N HIS A 51 -4.45 16.30 2.41
CA HIS A 51 -3.38 17.21 2.76
C HIS A 51 -2.20 16.51 3.43
N SER A 52 -2.45 15.48 4.24
CA SER A 52 -1.38 14.67 4.85
C SER A 52 -0.48 14.01 3.79
N ILE A 53 -1.06 13.60 2.66
CA ILE A 53 -0.30 13.03 1.54
C ILE A 53 0.53 14.10 0.83
N VAL A 54 -0.04 15.28 0.58
CA VAL A 54 0.69 16.42 -0.01
C VAL A 54 1.88 16.83 0.87
N GLU A 55 1.64 16.97 2.17
CA GLU A 55 2.68 17.28 3.16
C GLU A 55 3.78 16.21 3.18
N ALA A 56 3.41 14.94 3.28
CA ALA A 56 4.36 13.83 3.31
C ALA A 56 5.21 13.75 2.05
N MET A 57 4.64 14.00 0.88
CA MET A 57 5.38 14.02 -0.39
C MET A 57 6.36 15.18 -0.44
N CYS A 58 5.97 16.36 0.06
CA CYS A 58 6.84 17.52 0.18
C CYS A 58 8.03 17.24 1.11
N ILE A 59 7.78 16.67 2.29
CA ILE A 59 8.79 16.23 3.25
C ILE A 59 9.75 15.20 2.62
N CYS A 60 9.22 14.22 1.90
CA CYS A 60 10.01 13.22 1.18
C CYS A 60 10.89 13.91 0.12
N GLY A 61 10.32 14.84 -0.66
CA GLY A 61 11.03 15.62 -1.66
C GLY A 61 12.21 16.38 -1.07
N TYR A 62 11.98 17.09 0.02
CA TYR A 62 13.03 17.78 0.78
C TYR A 62 14.13 16.82 1.23
N SER A 63 13.75 15.69 1.81
CA SER A 63 14.68 14.72 2.40
C SER A 63 15.60 14.05 1.36
N ILE A 64 15.11 13.81 0.14
CA ILE A 64 15.89 13.14 -0.91
C ILE A 64 16.50 14.09 -1.94
N GLY A 65 16.21 15.40 -1.84
CA GLY A 65 16.63 16.41 -2.80
C GLY A 65 15.88 16.33 -4.14
N SER A 66 14.55 16.11 -4.08
CA SER A 66 13.67 16.07 -5.24
C SER A 66 12.81 17.34 -5.30
N SER A 67 12.58 17.85 -6.51
CA SER A 67 11.62 18.93 -6.78
C SER A 67 10.35 18.46 -7.48
N LYS A 68 10.19 17.14 -7.72
CA LYS A 68 9.12 16.56 -8.53
C LYS A 68 8.38 15.45 -7.80
N GLY A 69 7.08 15.64 -7.57
CA GLY A 69 6.16 14.67 -7.01
C GLY A 69 5.15 14.17 -8.06
N LEU A 70 4.88 12.88 -8.06
CA LEU A 70 3.87 12.26 -8.91
C LEU A 70 2.95 11.40 -8.04
N VAL A 71 1.64 11.57 -8.16
CA VAL A 71 0.66 10.66 -7.55
C VAL A 71 0.09 9.78 -8.65
N TYR A 72 0.36 8.48 -8.59
CA TYR A 72 -0.24 7.51 -9.48
C TYR A 72 -1.48 6.92 -8.82
N ILE A 73 -2.65 7.28 -9.32
CA ILE A 73 -3.94 6.95 -8.73
C ILE A 73 -4.87 6.29 -9.76
N ARG A 74 -5.66 5.30 -9.32
CA ARG A 74 -6.68 4.65 -10.15
C ARG A 74 -7.74 5.66 -10.59
N ALA A 75 -8.06 5.67 -11.89
CA ALA A 75 -9.14 6.53 -12.44
C ALA A 75 -10.52 6.21 -11.84
N GLU A 76 -10.68 5.04 -11.26
CA GLU A 76 -11.90 4.55 -10.57
C GLU A 76 -12.18 5.24 -9.23
N TYR A 77 -11.27 6.09 -8.74
CA TYR A 77 -11.43 6.83 -7.49
C TYR A 77 -11.72 8.33 -7.69
N PRO A 78 -12.85 8.70 -8.34
CA PRO A 78 -13.12 10.08 -8.73
C PRO A 78 -13.19 11.06 -7.55
N LEU A 79 -13.72 10.63 -6.39
CA LEU A 79 -13.79 11.46 -5.20
C LEU A 79 -12.41 11.75 -4.62
N ALA A 80 -11.58 10.72 -4.48
CA ALA A 80 -10.19 10.86 -4.01
C ALA A 80 -9.39 11.79 -4.94
N ILE A 81 -9.51 11.60 -6.27
CA ILE A 81 -8.88 12.45 -7.28
C ILE A 81 -9.29 13.91 -7.11
N ASN A 82 -10.60 14.19 -6.98
CA ASN A 82 -11.11 15.55 -6.86
C ASN A 82 -10.64 16.22 -5.55
N ARG A 83 -10.63 15.48 -4.45
CA ARG A 83 -10.13 16.00 -3.16
C ARG A 83 -8.63 16.24 -3.18
N LEU A 84 -7.86 15.33 -3.77
CA LEU A 84 -6.41 15.49 -3.91
C LEU A 84 -6.05 16.68 -4.81
N LYS A 85 -6.74 16.87 -5.95
CA LYS A 85 -6.58 18.07 -6.80
C LYS A 85 -6.79 19.34 -6.01
N LYS A 86 -7.90 19.40 -5.24
CA LYS A 86 -8.20 20.55 -4.41
C LYS A 86 -7.14 20.80 -3.34
N ALA A 87 -6.63 19.75 -2.71
CA ALA A 87 -5.54 19.86 -1.71
C ALA A 87 -4.25 20.41 -2.35
N ILE A 88 -3.88 19.93 -3.54
CA ILE A 88 -2.72 20.40 -4.28
C ILE A 88 -2.89 21.89 -4.67
N GLU A 89 -4.06 22.27 -5.18
CA GLU A 89 -4.37 23.66 -5.53
C GLU A 89 -4.30 24.59 -4.31
N GLN A 90 -4.84 24.16 -3.18
CA GLN A 90 -4.76 24.91 -1.92
C GLN A 90 -3.32 25.03 -1.42
N ALA A 91 -2.56 23.93 -1.45
CA ALA A 91 -1.15 23.96 -1.04
C ALA A 91 -0.31 24.94 -1.91
N ARG A 92 -0.57 24.98 -3.22
CA ARG A 92 0.05 25.98 -4.11
C ARG A 92 -0.36 27.41 -3.75
N ALA A 93 -1.64 27.63 -3.51
CA ALA A 93 -2.16 28.96 -3.13
C ALA A 93 -1.57 29.48 -1.82
N TYR A 94 -1.24 28.59 -0.89
CA TYR A 94 -0.58 28.92 0.38
C TYR A 94 0.95 28.97 0.31
N GLY A 95 1.56 28.76 -0.86
CA GLY A 95 3.03 28.70 -1.01
C GLY A 95 3.69 27.50 -0.35
N LEU A 96 2.93 26.42 -0.16
CA LEU A 96 3.41 25.13 0.38
C LEU A 96 3.79 24.14 -0.72
N LEU A 97 3.49 24.44 -1.97
CA LEU A 97 3.94 23.78 -3.19
C LEU A 97 4.31 24.82 -4.24
N GLY A 98 5.19 24.46 -5.17
CA GLY A 98 5.72 25.33 -6.22
C GLY A 98 7.16 25.75 -5.94
N ASP A 99 7.49 26.96 -6.36
CA ASP A 99 8.83 27.51 -6.22
C ASP A 99 8.99 28.19 -4.85
N HIS A 100 10.20 28.11 -4.28
CA HIS A 100 10.62 28.81 -3.06
C HIS A 100 9.66 28.61 -1.87
N ILE A 101 9.31 27.36 -1.57
CA ILE A 101 8.36 27.00 -0.50
C ILE A 101 8.77 27.66 0.82
N LEU A 102 7.82 28.36 1.46
CA LEU A 102 8.03 29.13 2.70
C LEU A 102 9.19 30.15 2.61
N GLY A 103 9.50 30.66 1.41
CA GLY A 103 10.59 31.60 1.18
C GLY A 103 12.00 31.01 1.25
N THR A 104 12.13 29.68 1.18
CA THR A 104 13.40 28.95 1.14
C THR A 104 13.86 28.69 -0.29
N ASP A 105 15.06 28.10 -0.45
CA ASP A 105 15.56 27.66 -1.76
C ASP A 105 14.93 26.31 -2.21
N PHE A 106 14.05 25.72 -1.40
CA PHE A 106 13.38 24.47 -1.72
C PHE A 106 12.16 24.73 -2.61
N SER A 107 12.10 23.99 -3.71
CA SER A 107 10.96 23.98 -4.65
C SER A 107 10.50 22.55 -4.84
N PHE A 108 9.18 22.34 -4.79
CA PHE A 108 8.58 21.03 -5.00
C PHE A 108 7.14 21.17 -5.49
N ASP A 109 6.78 20.43 -6.52
CA ASP A 109 5.41 20.43 -7.01
C ASP A 109 4.92 19.00 -7.32
N ILE A 110 3.60 18.81 -7.30
CA ILE A 110 2.94 17.52 -7.42
C ILE A 110 2.03 17.49 -8.63
N GLU A 111 2.17 16.44 -9.45
CA GLU A 111 1.26 16.12 -10.56
C GLU A 111 0.53 14.80 -10.31
N ILE A 112 -0.71 14.71 -10.80
CA ILE A 112 -1.51 13.47 -10.74
C ILE A 112 -1.38 12.73 -12.06
N ARG A 113 -1.09 11.42 -11.99
CA ARG A 113 -1.06 10.47 -13.10
C ARG A 113 -2.16 9.42 -12.88
N TYR A 114 -2.89 9.10 -13.92
CA TYR A 114 -4.02 8.18 -13.83
C TYR A 114 -3.62 6.78 -14.27
N GLY A 115 -3.90 5.81 -13.40
CA GLY A 115 -3.83 4.39 -13.70
C GLY A 115 -5.17 3.89 -14.28
N ALA A 116 -5.09 2.91 -15.17
CA ALA A 116 -6.27 2.27 -15.76
C ALA A 116 -6.85 1.12 -14.90
N GLY A 117 -6.42 0.99 -13.64
CA GLY A 117 -6.94 0.01 -12.70
C GLY A 117 -6.30 -1.38 -12.76
N ALA A 118 -5.22 -1.59 -13.52
CA ALA A 118 -4.53 -2.88 -13.58
C ALA A 118 -3.76 -3.15 -12.28
N PHE A 119 -4.06 -4.28 -11.61
CA PHE A 119 -3.43 -4.69 -10.35
C PHE A 119 -1.90 -4.74 -10.43
N VAL A 120 -1.34 -5.19 -11.55
CA VAL A 120 0.12 -5.26 -11.74
C VAL A 120 0.80 -3.88 -11.63
N CYS A 121 0.09 -2.78 -11.87
CA CYS A 121 0.62 -1.43 -11.74
C CYS A 121 0.81 -0.98 -10.28
N GLY A 122 0.38 -1.77 -9.30
CA GLY A 122 0.77 -1.63 -7.89
C GLY A 122 2.24 -2.00 -7.62
N GLU A 123 2.85 -2.85 -8.48
CA GLU A 123 4.30 -3.11 -8.43
C GLU A 123 5.07 -1.89 -8.94
N GLU A 124 6.10 -1.45 -8.18
CA GLU A 124 6.73 -0.14 -8.40
C GLU A 124 7.35 0.05 -9.79
N THR A 125 7.89 -1.01 -10.43
CA THR A 125 8.48 -0.90 -11.77
C THR A 125 7.42 -0.93 -12.87
N ALA A 126 6.35 -1.69 -12.70
CA ALA A 126 5.20 -1.69 -13.59
C ALA A 126 4.45 -0.34 -13.54
N LEU A 127 4.31 0.24 -12.35
CA LEU A 127 3.78 1.58 -12.13
C LEU A 127 4.60 2.63 -12.90
N ILE A 128 5.93 2.57 -12.79
CA ILE A 128 6.83 3.49 -13.50
C ILE A 128 6.65 3.36 -15.02
N HIS A 129 6.62 2.14 -15.54
CA HIS A 129 6.37 1.91 -16.98
C HIS A 129 5.02 2.49 -17.42
N SER A 130 3.97 2.29 -16.63
CA SER A 130 2.65 2.85 -16.91
C SER A 130 2.68 4.38 -16.96
N MET A 131 3.36 5.04 -16.00
CA MET A 131 3.54 6.50 -16.02
C MET A 131 4.33 6.99 -17.23
N GLU A 132 5.22 6.17 -17.79
CA GLU A 132 5.99 6.47 -19.00
C GLU A 132 5.20 6.21 -20.30
N GLY A 133 3.93 5.80 -20.20
CA GLY A 133 3.09 5.46 -21.35
C GLY A 133 3.45 4.11 -21.98
N LYS A 134 4.22 3.28 -21.29
CA LYS A 134 4.56 1.92 -21.67
C LYS A 134 3.57 0.93 -21.06
N ARG A 135 3.62 -0.32 -21.52
CA ARG A 135 2.87 -1.40 -20.88
C ARG A 135 3.32 -1.59 -19.42
N GLY A 136 2.37 -1.70 -18.50
CA GLY A 136 2.60 -1.94 -17.08
C GLY A 136 3.16 -3.35 -16.83
N GLU A 137 4.44 -3.54 -17.06
CA GLU A 137 5.15 -4.80 -16.85
C GLU A 137 6.29 -4.60 -15.86
N PRO A 138 6.46 -5.52 -14.88
CA PRO A 138 7.59 -5.43 -13.94
C PRO A 138 8.94 -5.66 -14.66
N THR A 139 9.98 -5.05 -14.13
CA THR A 139 11.37 -5.30 -14.52
C THR A 139 12.14 -6.00 -13.41
N LEU A 140 13.21 -6.70 -13.81
CA LEU A 140 14.15 -7.29 -12.85
C LEU A 140 14.91 -6.18 -12.12
N LYS A 141 15.20 -6.41 -10.86
CA LYS A 141 16.04 -5.58 -10.01
C LYS A 141 17.33 -6.34 -9.69
N PRO A 142 18.52 -5.74 -9.62
CA PRO A 142 18.85 -4.33 -9.87
C PRO A 142 18.78 -3.94 -11.36
N PRO A 143 18.73 -2.62 -11.71
CA PRO A 143 18.73 -1.49 -10.79
C PRO A 143 17.40 -1.32 -10.06
N PHE A 144 17.46 -0.79 -8.82
CA PHE A 144 16.26 -0.43 -8.08
C PHE A 144 15.74 0.95 -8.51
N PRO A 145 14.45 1.26 -8.36
CA PRO A 145 13.91 2.57 -8.71
C PRO A 145 14.62 3.74 -8.03
N ALA A 146 15.14 3.54 -6.82
CA ALA A 146 15.96 4.53 -6.11
C ALA A 146 17.23 4.92 -6.89
N GLU A 147 17.75 4.05 -7.75
CA GLU A 147 18.91 4.26 -8.61
C GLU A 147 18.49 4.72 -10.01
N SER A 148 17.54 4.00 -10.61
CA SER A 148 17.05 4.23 -11.98
C SER A 148 15.58 3.83 -12.11
N GLY A 149 14.69 4.79 -11.92
CA GLY A 149 13.24 4.65 -11.98
C GLY A 149 12.62 5.45 -13.13
N TYR A 150 11.68 6.34 -12.81
CA TYR A 150 10.92 7.11 -13.79
C TYR A 150 11.84 7.95 -14.68
N LEU A 151 11.72 7.77 -16.00
CA LEU A 151 12.59 8.37 -17.03
C LEU A 151 14.09 8.12 -16.78
N GLY A 152 14.43 6.97 -16.20
CA GLY A 152 15.81 6.60 -15.87
C GLY A 152 16.44 7.44 -14.75
N LYS A 153 15.64 8.12 -13.94
CA LYS A 153 16.11 8.98 -12.84
C LYS A 153 15.82 8.33 -11.47
N PRO A 154 16.60 8.66 -10.43
CA PRO A 154 16.32 8.19 -9.09
C PRO A 154 14.89 8.50 -8.67
N THR A 155 14.16 7.47 -8.26
CA THR A 155 12.73 7.57 -7.97
C THR A 155 12.41 6.86 -6.65
N ASN A 156 11.79 7.58 -5.72
CA ASN A 156 11.33 7.03 -4.46
C ASN A 156 9.82 6.78 -4.51
N VAL A 157 9.42 5.51 -4.50
CA VAL A 157 8.00 5.12 -4.56
C VAL A 157 7.53 4.73 -3.17
N ASN A 158 6.46 5.34 -2.67
CA ASN A 158 5.84 5.02 -1.38
C ASN A 158 4.32 4.86 -1.54
N ASN A 159 3.75 3.91 -0.81
CA ASN A 159 2.31 3.72 -0.71
C ASN A 159 1.64 4.87 0.08
N VAL A 160 0.35 5.09 -0.14
CA VAL A 160 -0.45 6.17 0.48
C VAL A 160 -0.42 6.08 2.01
N GLU A 161 -0.75 4.93 2.60
CA GLU A 161 -0.75 4.75 4.07
C GLU A 161 0.65 4.97 4.66
N THR A 162 1.70 4.58 3.93
CA THR A 162 3.09 4.86 4.35
C THR A 162 3.33 6.36 4.46
N LEU A 163 2.92 7.13 3.45
CA LEU A 163 3.06 8.58 3.44
C LEU A 163 2.23 9.24 4.54
N ALA A 164 0.98 8.82 4.74
CA ALA A 164 0.09 9.37 5.76
C ALA A 164 0.67 9.29 7.19
N ASN A 165 1.55 8.34 7.46
CA ASN A 165 2.24 8.24 8.75
C ASN A 165 3.34 9.30 8.96
N ILE A 166 3.90 9.90 7.90
CA ILE A 166 5.06 10.79 8.00
C ILE A 166 4.77 12.06 8.79
N PRO A 167 3.71 12.84 8.49
CA PRO A 167 3.43 14.08 9.22
C PRO A 167 3.21 13.83 10.71
N ILE A 168 2.50 12.78 11.07
CA ILE A 168 2.22 12.48 12.46
C ILE A 168 3.46 12.02 13.22
N ILE A 169 4.37 11.27 12.57
CA ILE A 169 5.66 10.87 13.15
C ILE A 169 6.52 12.10 13.43
N LEU A 170 6.58 13.06 12.51
CA LEU A 170 7.35 14.29 12.71
C LEU A 170 6.75 15.16 13.80
N THR A 171 5.43 15.23 13.89
CA THR A 171 4.73 16.03 14.91
C THR A 171 4.82 15.42 16.30
N LYS A 172 4.66 14.09 16.44
CA LYS A 172 4.64 13.40 17.74
C LYS A 172 6.02 12.91 18.18
N GLY A 173 6.94 12.75 17.25
CA GLY A 173 8.29 12.26 17.48
C GLY A 173 8.46 10.76 17.17
N ALA A 174 9.69 10.40 16.83
CA ALA A 174 10.05 9.02 16.47
C ALA A 174 9.88 8.03 17.62
N GLU A 175 10.19 8.47 18.85
CA GLU A 175 10.08 7.65 20.07
C GLU A 175 8.61 7.31 20.36
N TRP A 176 7.71 8.29 20.20
CA TRP A 176 6.28 8.04 20.33
C TRP A 176 5.80 6.97 19.34
N PHE A 177 6.17 7.08 18.07
CA PHE A 177 5.81 6.09 17.07
C PHE A 177 6.43 4.71 17.37
N ALA A 178 7.67 4.69 17.84
CA ALA A 178 8.38 3.46 18.21
C ALA A 178 7.81 2.79 19.46
N SER A 179 7.09 3.51 20.32
CA SER A 179 6.41 2.94 21.49
C SER A 179 5.16 2.12 21.16
N ILE A 180 4.64 2.24 19.93
CA ILE A 180 3.46 1.52 19.44
C ILE A 180 3.93 0.35 18.58
N GLY A 181 3.27 -0.81 18.71
CA GLY A 181 3.55 -1.99 17.91
C GLY A 181 4.55 -2.96 18.51
N THR A 182 5.10 -3.84 17.69
CA THR A 182 6.09 -4.86 18.10
C THR A 182 7.52 -4.35 17.96
N GLU A 183 8.50 -5.13 18.40
CA GLU A 183 9.91 -4.75 18.34
C GLU A 183 10.36 -4.40 16.92
N ARG A 184 9.94 -5.19 15.91
CA ARG A 184 10.36 -5.04 14.51
C ARG A 184 9.30 -4.38 13.61
N SER A 185 8.06 -4.25 14.07
CA SER A 185 6.95 -3.65 13.33
C SER A 185 6.30 -2.56 14.18
N LYS A 186 6.79 -1.31 14.00
CA LYS A 186 6.36 -0.15 14.78
C LYS A 186 5.12 0.52 14.19
N GLY A 187 4.37 1.19 15.08
CA GLY A 187 3.18 1.97 14.73
C GLY A 187 1.92 1.11 14.59
N THR A 188 0.95 1.67 13.90
CA THR A 188 -0.35 1.08 13.62
C THR A 188 -0.42 0.55 12.18
N LYS A 189 -1.46 -0.21 11.88
CA LYS A 189 -1.82 -0.63 10.53
C LYS A 189 -3.33 -0.52 10.34
N VAL A 190 -3.72 0.02 9.20
CA VAL A 190 -5.13 0.02 8.77
C VAL A 190 -5.44 -1.29 8.05
N PHE A 191 -6.55 -1.93 8.42
CA PHE A 191 -7.07 -3.12 7.75
C PHE A 191 -8.47 -2.87 7.21
N ALA A 192 -8.71 -3.38 5.99
CA ALA A 192 -10.05 -3.50 5.43
C ALA A 192 -10.62 -4.86 5.84
N LEU A 193 -11.50 -4.84 6.83
CA LEU A 193 -12.16 -6.03 7.37
C LEU A 193 -13.43 -6.32 6.59
N ALA A 194 -13.51 -7.46 5.96
CA ALA A 194 -14.59 -7.86 5.07
C ALA A 194 -14.94 -9.34 5.20
N GLY A 195 -15.96 -9.79 4.47
CA GLY A 195 -16.41 -11.19 4.43
C GLY A 195 -17.50 -11.51 5.44
N LYS A 196 -17.40 -12.67 6.09
CA LYS A 196 -18.42 -13.24 6.99
C LYS A 196 -18.28 -12.77 8.44
N ILE A 197 -18.14 -11.49 8.63
CA ILE A 197 -17.95 -10.85 9.94
C ILE A 197 -19.08 -9.85 10.21
N ASN A 198 -19.40 -9.60 11.48
CA ASN A 198 -20.50 -8.70 11.84
C ASN A 198 -20.20 -7.24 11.49
N ASN A 199 -19.01 -6.74 11.87
CA ASN A 199 -18.59 -5.36 11.64
C ASN A 199 -17.64 -5.33 10.44
N VAL A 200 -18.14 -4.96 9.27
CA VAL A 200 -17.35 -4.76 8.05
C VAL A 200 -16.92 -3.29 7.98
N GLY A 201 -15.66 -3.04 7.60
CA GLY A 201 -15.16 -1.66 7.47
C GLY A 201 -13.66 -1.55 7.62
N LEU A 202 -13.18 -0.30 7.76
CA LEU A 202 -11.78 -0.05 8.09
C LEU A 202 -11.58 -0.06 9.61
N ILE A 203 -10.51 -0.69 10.02
CA ILE A 203 -10.04 -0.67 11.40
C ILE A 203 -8.57 -0.25 11.42
N GLU A 204 -8.17 0.51 12.43
CA GLU A 204 -6.78 0.81 12.69
C GLU A 204 -6.39 0.22 14.04
N VAL A 205 -5.34 -0.60 14.04
CA VAL A 205 -4.87 -1.29 15.25
C VAL A 205 -3.35 -1.19 15.38
N PRO A 206 -2.80 -1.21 16.60
CA PRO A 206 -1.37 -1.36 16.81
C PRO A 206 -0.85 -2.64 16.12
N MET A 207 0.34 -2.56 15.55
CA MET A 207 1.04 -3.79 15.12
C MET A 207 1.21 -4.71 16.33
N GLY A 208 0.92 -6.01 16.15
CA GLY A 208 0.95 -6.99 17.23
C GLY A 208 -0.39 -7.29 17.88
N THR A 209 -1.46 -6.55 17.55
CA THR A 209 -2.83 -6.96 17.88
C THR A 209 -3.08 -8.35 17.29
N THR A 210 -3.75 -9.24 18.02
CA THR A 210 -3.99 -10.61 17.56
C THR A 210 -5.13 -10.70 16.56
N LEU A 211 -5.11 -11.72 15.72
CA LEU A 211 -6.24 -12.01 14.82
C LEU A 211 -7.54 -12.25 15.61
N ARG A 212 -7.45 -12.83 16.80
CA ARG A 212 -8.59 -13.05 17.68
C ARG A 212 -9.24 -11.74 18.11
N GLU A 213 -8.46 -10.78 18.59
CA GLU A 213 -8.94 -9.45 18.98
C GLU A 213 -9.62 -8.75 17.79
N VAL A 214 -8.98 -8.79 16.62
CA VAL A 214 -9.54 -8.19 15.40
C VAL A 214 -10.86 -8.82 15.00
N ILE A 215 -10.95 -10.16 14.97
CA ILE A 215 -12.13 -10.87 14.47
C ILE A 215 -13.28 -10.81 15.48
N TYR A 216 -13.01 -11.05 16.76
CA TYR A 216 -14.07 -11.22 17.74
C TYR A 216 -14.40 -9.97 18.53
N GLU A 217 -13.42 -9.20 18.95
CA GLU A 217 -13.65 -8.00 19.76
C GLU A 217 -14.03 -6.80 18.88
N ILE A 218 -13.24 -6.51 17.86
CA ILE A 218 -13.47 -5.36 16.95
C ILE A 218 -14.51 -5.73 15.89
N GLY A 219 -14.32 -6.86 15.22
CA GLY A 219 -15.17 -7.35 14.16
C GLY A 219 -16.52 -7.92 14.64
N GLY A 220 -16.69 -8.09 15.95
CA GLY A 220 -17.93 -8.56 16.56
C GLY A 220 -18.25 -10.04 16.30
N GLY A 221 -17.25 -10.82 15.88
CA GLY A 221 -17.39 -12.24 15.59
C GLY A 221 -18.04 -12.54 14.24
N ILE A 222 -18.27 -13.84 14.01
CA ILE A 222 -18.76 -14.36 12.73
C ILE A 222 -20.25 -14.08 12.56
N LYS A 223 -20.63 -13.61 11.38
CA LYS A 223 -22.00 -13.26 11.03
C LYS A 223 -22.97 -14.43 11.24
N GLY A 224 -24.09 -14.16 11.91
CA GLY A 224 -25.12 -15.17 12.16
C GLY A 224 -24.74 -16.21 13.21
N GLY A 225 -23.70 -15.98 14.02
CA GLY A 225 -23.26 -16.90 15.08
C GLY A 225 -22.63 -18.19 14.58
N LYS A 226 -22.22 -18.23 13.29
CA LYS A 226 -21.54 -19.38 12.70
C LYS A 226 -20.11 -19.51 13.21
N LYS A 227 -19.47 -20.64 12.91
CA LYS A 227 -18.08 -20.89 13.30
C LYS A 227 -17.12 -20.23 12.34
N PHE A 228 -16.06 -19.69 12.90
CA PHE A 228 -14.91 -19.21 12.14
C PHE A 228 -14.23 -20.37 11.40
N LYS A 229 -13.89 -20.18 10.14
CA LYS A 229 -13.14 -21.13 9.34
C LYS A 229 -11.72 -20.67 9.06
N ALA A 230 -11.61 -19.49 8.47
CA ALA A 230 -10.32 -18.89 8.12
C ALA A 230 -10.45 -17.39 7.89
N VAL A 231 -9.31 -16.72 7.85
CA VAL A 231 -9.17 -15.34 7.36
C VAL A 231 -8.06 -15.30 6.31
N GLN A 232 -8.37 -14.73 5.14
CA GLN A 232 -7.37 -14.43 4.13
C GLN A 232 -6.73 -13.10 4.47
N THR A 233 -5.40 -13.06 4.53
CA THR A 233 -4.59 -11.84 4.67
C THR A 233 -3.58 -11.74 3.53
N GLY A 234 -3.12 -10.53 3.22
CA GLY A 234 -2.10 -10.32 2.20
C GLY A 234 -2.58 -10.34 0.75
N GLY A 235 -3.90 -10.29 0.53
CA GLY A 235 -4.48 -10.33 -0.81
C GLY A 235 -4.18 -11.65 -1.55
N PRO A 236 -4.12 -11.63 -2.91
CA PRO A 236 -3.88 -12.84 -3.70
C PRO A 236 -2.54 -13.53 -3.42
N SER A 237 -1.55 -12.78 -2.93
CA SER A 237 -0.20 -13.30 -2.62
C SER A 237 -0.07 -13.82 -1.19
N GLY A 238 -1.10 -13.65 -0.37
CA GLY A 238 -1.11 -14.07 1.03
C GLY A 238 -1.57 -15.50 1.24
N GLY A 239 -2.13 -15.76 2.41
CA GLY A 239 -2.59 -17.10 2.79
C GLY A 239 -3.82 -17.06 3.69
N CYS A 240 -4.49 -18.21 3.80
CA CYS A 240 -5.61 -18.42 4.70
C CYS A 240 -5.12 -18.90 6.07
N LEU A 241 -5.37 -18.09 7.08
CA LEU A 241 -5.07 -18.40 8.48
C LEU A 241 -6.30 -18.98 9.16
N THR A 242 -6.13 -20.16 9.78
CA THR A 242 -7.21 -20.92 10.41
C THR A 242 -7.26 -20.70 11.91
N GLU A 243 -8.18 -21.38 12.62
CA GLU A 243 -8.39 -21.25 14.06
C GLU A 243 -7.09 -21.35 14.90
N LYS A 244 -6.17 -22.23 14.50
CA LYS A 244 -4.86 -22.38 15.18
C LYS A 244 -3.98 -21.13 15.16
N HIS A 245 -4.31 -20.16 14.29
CA HIS A 245 -3.55 -18.92 14.13
C HIS A 245 -4.25 -17.71 14.77
N LEU A 246 -5.40 -17.87 15.43
CA LEU A 246 -6.15 -16.76 16.00
C LEU A 246 -5.35 -15.91 16.99
N ASP A 247 -4.42 -16.53 17.70
CA ASP A 247 -3.56 -15.84 18.67
C ASP A 247 -2.24 -15.34 18.07
N THR A 248 -2.10 -15.40 16.73
CA THR A 248 -0.95 -14.83 16.02
C THR A 248 -1.02 -13.31 16.06
N PRO A 249 0.04 -12.63 16.56
CA PRO A 249 0.16 -11.17 16.47
C PRO A 249 0.22 -10.73 14.99
N ILE A 250 -0.55 -9.71 14.64
CA ILE A 250 -0.58 -9.19 13.28
C ILE A 250 0.60 -8.22 13.11
N ASP A 251 1.69 -8.73 12.57
CA ASP A 251 2.83 -7.94 12.12
C ASP A 251 3.50 -8.60 10.91
N PHE A 252 4.49 -7.94 10.31
CA PHE A 252 5.12 -8.44 9.08
C PHE A 252 5.79 -9.79 9.26
N ASP A 253 6.48 -9.98 10.38
CA ASP A 253 7.30 -11.16 10.59
C ASP A 253 6.46 -12.35 11.06
N ASN A 254 5.50 -12.15 11.97
CA ASN A 254 4.63 -13.21 12.48
C ASN A 254 3.65 -13.73 11.42
N LEU A 255 3.08 -12.85 10.59
CA LEU A 255 2.22 -13.28 9.47
C LEU A 255 2.99 -14.08 8.44
N LEU A 256 4.24 -13.68 8.15
CA LEU A 256 5.11 -14.44 7.24
C LEU A 256 5.45 -15.83 7.81
N ALA A 257 5.77 -15.91 9.11
CA ALA A 257 6.03 -17.18 9.80
C ALA A 257 4.81 -18.10 9.84
N ALA A 258 3.60 -17.53 9.87
CA ALA A 258 2.33 -18.26 9.82
C ALA A 258 1.96 -18.74 8.39
N GLY A 259 2.78 -18.46 7.37
CA GLY A 259 2.52 -18.85 5.98
C GLY A 259 1.58 -17.90 5.23
N SER A 260 1.47 -16.66 5.69
CA SER A 260 0.74 -15.60 5.03
C SER A 260 1.61 -14.34 4.87
N MET A 261 1.02 -13.18 4.73
CA MET A 261 1.73 -11.90 4.70
C MET A 261 0.80 -10.75 5.10
N MET A 262 1.40 -9.59 5.41
CA MET A 262 0.64 -8.38 5.71
C MET A 262 -0.16 -7.89 4.51
N GLY A 263 0.46 -7.85 3.34
CA GLY A 263 -0.11 -7.23 2.16
C GLY A 263 -0.44 -5.75 2.39
N SER A 264 -1.38 -5.24 1.63
CA SER A 264 -1.89 -3.87 1.79
C SER A 264 -2.77 -3.70 3.03
N GLY A 265 -3.28 -4.79 3.61
CA GLY A 265 -4.14 -4.80 4.81
C GLY A 265 -5.56 -5.33 4.56
N GLY A 266 -5.80 -6.00 3.45
CA GLY A 266 -7.07 -6.70 3.23
C GLY A 266 -7.21 -7.90 4.16
N MET A 267 -8.35 -8.02 4.84
CA MET A 267 -8.73 -9.15 5.67
C MET A 267 -10.11 -9.66 5.27
N ILE A 268 -10.18 -10.86 4.69
CA ILE A 268 -11.45 -11.47 4.27
C ILE A 268 -11.74 -12.66 5.17
N VAL A 269 -12.73 -12.50 6.05
CA VAL A 269 -13.13 -13.52 7.02
C VAL A 269 -14.13 -14.50 6.40
N MET A 270 -13.92 -15.77 6.64
CA MET A 270 -14.71 -16.89 6.14
C MET A 270 -15.34 -17.69 7.28
N ASP A 271 -16.56 -18.15 7.07
CA ASP A 271 -17.31 -19.02 8.00
C ASP A 271 -17.25 -20.51 7.57
N GLU A 272 -17.89 -21.36 8.36
CA GLU A 272 -17.94 -22.81 8.15
C GLU A 272 -18.56 -23.23 6.81
N ASP A 273 -19.40 -22.40 6.19
CA ASP A 273 -20.06 -22.69 4.91
C ASP A 273 -19.18 -22.34 3.69
N ASP A 274 -18.13 -21.58 3.87
CA ASP A 274 -17.24 -21.20 2.76
C ASP A 274 -16.44 -22.40 2.25
N CYS A 275 -16.47 -22.63 0.95
CA CYS A 275 -15.68 -23.67 0.32
C CYS A 275 -14.27 -23.15 0.00
N MET A 276 -13.23 -23.74 0.62
CA MET A 276 -11.84 -23.31 0.41
C MET A 276 -11.36 -23.53 -1.01
N VAL A 277 -11.90 -24.51 -1.74
CA VAL A 277 -11.62 -24.70 -3.17
C VAL A 277 -12.16 -23.53 -3.99
N SER A 278 -13.38 -23.08 -3.66
CA SER A 278 -13.98 -21.90 -4.33
C SER A 278 -13.19 -20.62 -4.03
N VAL A 279 -12.67 -20.48 -2.82
CA VAL A 279 -11.81 -19.34 -2.45
C VAL A 279 -10.49 -19.38 -3.22
N ALA A 280 -9.84 -20.55 -3.31
CA ALA A 280 -8.62 -20.72 -4.10
C ALA A 280 -8.87 -20.43 -5.58
N ARG A 281 -9.99 -20.92 -6.14
CA ARG A 281 -10.40 -20.63 -7.51
C ARG A 281 -10.59 -19.12 -7.75
N PHE A 282 -11.26 -18.42 -6.84
CA PHE A 282 -11.48 -16.98 -6.94
C PHE A 282 -10.14 -16.22 -7.05
N TYR A 283 -9.16 -16.54 -6.21
CA TYR A 283 -7.85 -15.88 -6.27
C TYR A 283 -7.03 -16.27 -7.49
N LEU A 284 -7.15 -17.51 -7.96
CA LEU A 284 -6.51 -17.95 -9.19
C LEU A 284 -7.12 -17.27 -10.42
N ASP A 285 -8.44 -17.13 -10.45
CA ASP A 285 -9.16 -16.44 -11.53
C ASP A 285 -8.73 -14.98 -11.60
N PHE A 286 -8.76 -14.28 -10.46
CA PHE A 286 -8.21 -12.93 -10.33
C PHE A 286 -6.75 -12.83 -10.83
N THR A 287 -5.89 -13.78 -10.43
CA THR A 287 -4.48 -13.78 -10.83
C THR A 287 -4.30 -14.00 -12.33
N VAL A 288 -5.16 -14.82 -12.96
CA VAL A 288 -5.16 -15.05 -14.41
C VAL A 288 -5.59 -13.78 -15.16
N GLU A 289 -6.65 -13.11 -14.70
CA GLU A 289 -7.18 -11.90 -15.32
C GLU A 289 -6.20 -10.72 -15.20
N GLU A 290 -5.57 -10.57 -14.04
CA GLU A 290 -4.65 -9.46 -13.75
C GLU A 290 -3.19 -9.72 -14.15
N SER A 291 -2.89 -10.89 -14.73
CA SER A 291 -1.54 -11.19 -15.20
C SER A 291 -1.11 -10.26 -16.34
N CYS A 292 0.05 -9.61 -16.18
CA CYS A 292 0.63 -8.83 -17.29
C CYS A 292 1.06 -9.69 -18.49
N GLY A 293 1.10 -11.03 -18.34
CA GLY A 293 1.41 -11.99 -19.40
C GLY A 293 2.89 -12.07 -19.80
N LYS A 294 3.80 -11.40 -19.10
CA LYS A 294 5.24 -11.37 -19.41
C LYS A 294 5.92 -12.72 -19.22
N CYS A 295 5.77 -13.30 -18.02
CA CYS A 295 6.44 -14.53 -17.64
C CYS A 295 5.61 -15.76 -18.01
N THR A 296 6.18 -16.71 -18.75
CA THR A 296 5.48 -17.94 -19.17
C THR A 296 4.90 -18.74 -17.99
N PRO A 297 5.61 -18.96 -16.86
CA PRO A 297 5.02 -19.64 -15.70
C PRO A 297 3.77 -18.95 -15.15
N CYS A 298 3.77 -17.65 -15.06
CA CYS A 298 2.59 -16.87 -14.64
C CYS A 298 1.45 -16.96 -15.67
N ARG A 299 1.73 -16.64 -16.94
CA ARG A 299 0.71 -16.59 -18.01
C ARG A 299 0.05 -17.94 -18.27
N ILE A 300 0.83 -19.02 -18.31
CA ILE A 300 0.33 -20.36 -18.63
C ILE A 300 0.07 -21.17 -17.37
N GLY A 301 0.95 -21.12 -16.38
CA GLY A 301 0.85 -21.91 -15.17
C GLY A 301 -0.37 -21.58 -14.32
N ASN A 302 -0.66 -20.28 -14.08
CA ASN A 302 -1.87 -19.88 -13.33
C ASN A 302 -3.16 -20.32 -14.03
N LYS A 303 -3.21 -20.24 -15.37
CA LYS A 303 -4.35 -20.73 -16.14
C LYS A 303 -4.54 -22.25 -15.97
N ARG A 304 -3.44 -23.02 -16.00
CA ARG A 304 -3.51 -24.48 -15.78
C ARG A 304 -3.92 -24.82 -14.36
N LEU A 305 -3.44 -24.09 -13.36
CA LEU A 305 -3.89 -24.26 -11.97
C LEU A 305 -5.38 -23.96 -11.78
N LEU A 306 -5.90 -22.97 -12.52
CA LEU A 306 -7.33 -22.64 -12.47
C LEU A 306 -8.21 -23.73 -13.14
N GLU A 307 -7.70 -24.40 -14.16
CA GLU A 307 -8.39 -25.48 -14.86
C GLU A 307 -8.45 -26.79 -14.05
N LEU A 308 -7.55 -27.00 -13.07
CA LEU A 308 -7.54 -28.14 -12.15
C LEU A 308 -8.55 -27.98 -11.02
#